data_96f913414c7ec748a6c001956117dd75
#
_entry.id   96f913414c7ec748a6c001956117dd75
#
_cell.length_a   1.000
_cell.length_b   1.000
_cell.length_c   1.000
_cell.angle_alpha   90.00
_cell.angle_beta   90.00
_cell.angle_gamma   90.00
#
_symmetry.space_group_name_H-M   'P 1'
#
loop_
_entity.id
_entity.type
_entity.pdbx_description
1 polymer ?
#
loop_
_entity_poly.entity_id
_entity_poly.type
_entity_poly.pdbx_seq_one_letter_code
_entity_poly.pdbx_strand_id
1 'polypeptide(L)'
;LRKAPLVSLTRRQVTLAAVAAAPLALAATGTAQAAQRPRTLYIAGDSTAAQKYADAAPETGWGMALPFFLHKDRPVSNHAVNGRSSKSFVDEGRLDVILQAIRPGDFLLVQFAHNDEKAADPTRYTEPWTTYQDYLRLYIDGARARGARPVLATAVERRKFDAGGNAVPTHGDYPAAMRALAQEERVTLLDIQALSLALWQQLGVEGTKTYFNWTATEQDNTHFNPPGAIAVARLVARELLRTRVLGAQDVRRLDEEIPESWITWPQAAA
;
A
#
# COMPACT_ATOMS: atom_id res chain seq x y z
N LEU A 1 -39.19 83.70 14.46
CA LEU A 1 -38.86 84.40 15.67
C LEU A 1 -39.60 83.77 16.85
N ARG A 2 -38.95 82.97 17.69
CA ARG A 2 -39.19 82.92 19.16
C ARG A 2 -38.08 82.16 19.84
N LYS A 3 -37.43 82.77 20.78
CA LYS A 3 -36.33 82.30 21.61
C LYS A 3 -36.83 81.23 22.57
N ALA A 4 -36.05 80.19 22.79
CA ALA A 4 -36.23 79.20 23.87
C ALA A 4 -35.36 79.61 25.09
N PRO A 5 -35.78 79.36 26.33
CA PRO A 5 -35.04 79.75 27.54
C PRO A 5 -34.08 78.65 27.97
N LEU A 6 -32.97 79.07 28.52
CA LEU A 6 -31.94 78.28 29.19
C LEU A 6 -32.46 77.74 30.53
N VAL A 7 -32.30 76.45 30.81
CA VAL A 7 -32.53 75.84 32.12
C VAL A 7 -31.18 75.45 32.77
N SER A 8 -30.95 75.92 33.92
CA SER A 8 -29.77 75.73 34.75
C SER A 8 -29.68 74.33 35.32
N LEU A 9 -28.51 73.67 35.25
CA LEU A 9 -28.21 72.43 35.91
C LEU A 9 -27.68 72.64 37.32
N THR A 10 -28.37 72.07 38.27
CA THR A 10 -27.94 71.98 39.70
C THR A 10 -27.08 70.71 39.90
N ARG A 11 -25.97 70.88 40.62
CA ARG A 11 -25.06 69.81 41.09
C ARG A 11 -25.83 68.87 42.03
N ARG A 12 -25.84 67.58 41.71
CA ARG A 12 -26.10 66.54 42.72
C ARG A 12 -25.18 65.34 42.50
N GLN A 13 -24.36 65.14 43.43
CA GLN A 13 -23.73 63.91 43.98
C GLN A 13 -23.48 62.74 43.05
N VAL A 14 -22.19 62.53 42.75
CA VAL A 14 -21.63 61.33 42.15
C VAL A 14 -21.44 60.31 43.26
N THR A 15 -22.23 59.22 43.24
CA THR A 15 -21.99 58.00 44.04
C THR A 15 -21.10 57.07 43.25
N LEU A 16 -19.87 56.82 43.70
CA LEU A 16 -19.00 55.78 43.12
C LEU A 16 -19.58 54.42 43.44
N ALA A 17 -20.04 53.73 42.45
CA ALA A 17 -20.27 52.29 42.50
C ALA A 17 -18.97 51.56 42.08
N ALA A 18 -18.34 50.86 43.01
CA ALA A 18 -17.20 50.01 42.77
C ALA A 18 -17.67 48.75 42.01
N VAL A 19 -17.32 48.66 40.73
CA VAL A 19 -17.53 47.42 39.92
C VAL A 19 -16.39 46.50 40.28
N ALA A 20 -16.70 45.43 41.02
CA ALA A 20 -15.79 44.33 41.25
C ALA A 20 -15.58 43.58 39.92
N ALA A 21 -14.39 43.69 39.34
CA ALA A 21 -13.96 42.89 38.18
C ALA A 21 -13.66 41.49 38.68
N ALA A 22 -14.57 40.54 38.37
CA ALA A 22 -14.27 39.10 38.49
C ALA A 22 -13.27 38.68 37.38
N PRO A 23 -12.20 37.96 37.72
CA PRO A 23 -11.32 37.45 36.68
C PRO A 23 -12.05 36.37 35.88
N LEU A 24 -12.26 36.62 34.58
CA LEU A 24 -12.63 35.58 33.62
C LEU A 24 -11.45 34.61 33.56
N ALA A 25 -11.56 33.45 34.22
CA ALA A 25 -10.68 32.32 33.97
C ALA A 25 -10.95 31.82 32.56
N LEU A 26 -10.08 32.14 31.60
CA LEU A 26 -10.02 31.46 30.31
C LEU A 26 -9.69 29.99 30.60
N ALA A 27 -10.72 29.16 30.65
CA ALA A 27 -10.53 27.72 30.55
C ALA A 27 -9.94 27.45 29.16
N ALA A 28 -8.63 27.24 29.09
CA ALA A 28 -7.97 26.66 27.91
C ALA A 28 -8.57 25.27 27.71
N THR A 29 -9.61 25.19 26.88
CA THR A 29 -10.06 23.90 26.33
C THR A 29 -8.95 23.41 25.42
N GLY A 30 -7.96 22.75 26.00
CA GLY A 30 -7.03 21.93 25.25
C GLY A 30 -7.87 20.89 24.51
N THR A 31 -8.07 21.11 23.21
CA THR A 31 -8.56 20.05 22.33
C THR A 31 -7.54 18.93 22.45
N ALA A 32 -7.86 17.93 23.27
CA ALA A 32 -7.13 16.67 23.24
C ALA A 32 -7.19 16.19 21.80
N GLN A 33 -6.07 16.35 21.08
CA GLN A 33 -5.93 15.82 19.73
C GLN A 33 -6.04 14.32 19.87
N ALA A 34 -7.22 13.79 19.54
CA ALA A 34 -7.43 12.35 19.58
C ALA A 34 -6.30 11.73 18.77
N ALA A 35 -5.51 10.87 19.40
CA ALA A 35 -4.39 10.22 18.76
C ALA A 35 -4.92 9.56 17.48
N GLN A 36 -4.47 10.05 16.33
CA GLN A 36 -4.92 9.49 15.05
C GLN A 36 -4.51 8.02 15.03
N ARG A 37 -5.50 7.14 14.79
CA ARG A 37 -5.21 5.71 14.67
C ARG A 37 -4.13 5.48 13.61
N PRO A 38 -3.31 4.46 13.77
CA PRO A 38 -2.39 4.03 12.72
C PRO A 38 -3.14 3.78 11.41
N ARG A 39 -2.60 4.29 10.31
CA ARG A 39 -3.14 4.01 8.96
C ARG A 39 -2.61 2.67 8.51
N THR A 40 -3.50 1.78 8.09
CA THR A 40 -3.16 0.44 7.64
C THR A 40 -2.87 0.43 6.14
N LEU A 41 -1.85 -0.34 5.74
CA LEU A 41 -1.58 -0.68 4.35
C LEU A 41 -2.19 -2.06 4.06
N TYR A 42 -3.29 -2.09 3.32
CA TYR A 42 -3.92 -3.32 2.83
C TYR A 42 -3.23 -3.74 1.53
N ILE A 43 -2.98 -5.05 1.36
CA ILE A 43 -2.41 -5.62 0.13
C ILE A 43 -3.46 -6.52 -0.50
N ALA A 44 -3.85 -6.23 -1.75
CA ALA A 44 -4.55 -7.13 -2.63
C ALA A 44 -3.56 -7.63 -3.70
N GLY A 45 -3.42 -8.94 -3.86
CA GLY A 45 -2.42 -9.50 -4.75
C GLY A 45 -2.50 -11.02 -4.89
N ASP A 46 -1.53 -11.55 -5.60
CA ASP A 46 -1.38 -12.96 -5.92
C ASP A 46 -0.37 -13.70 -5.02
N SER A 47 0.10 -14.87 -5.48
CA SER A 47 1.04 -15.72 -4.73
C SER A 47 2.38 -15.06 -4.44
N THR A 48 2.82 -14.10 -5.25
CA THR A 48 4.11 -13.43 -5.04
C THR A 48 4.11 -12.52 -3.82
N ALA A 49 2.92 -12.05 -3.40
CA ALA A 49 2.73 -11.21 -2.22
C ALA A 49 2.13 -11.97 -1.02
N ALA A 50 1.49 -13.12 -1.24
CA ALA A 50 0.66 -13.81 -0.26
C ALA A 50 1.43 -14.28 0.98
N GLN A 51 0.71 -14.35 2.11
CA GLN A 51 1.14 -15.10 3.28
C GLN A 51 1.30 -16.58 2.90
N LYS A 52 2.44 -17.17 3.27
CA LYS A 52 2.70 -18.60 3.16
C LYS A 52 2.66 -19.27 4.54
N TYR A 53 2.37 -20.55 4.55
CA TYR A 53 2.23 -21.37 5.75
C TYR A 53 3.31 -22.44 5.81
N ALA A 54 3.38 -23.18 6.92
CA ALA A 54 4.47 -24.10 7.19
C ALA A 54 4.65 -25.21 6.15
N ASP A 55 3.57 -25.62 5.50
CA ASP A 55 3.56 -26.62 4.40
C ASP A 55 4.15 -26.10 3.09
N ALA A 56 4.22 -24.79 2.92
CA ALA A 56 4.78 -24.15 1.74
C ALA A 56 6.24 -23.66 1.91
N ALA A 57 6.80 -23.78 3.10
CA ALA A 57 8.17 -23.33 3.36
C ALA A 57 9.17 -24.06 2.44
N PRO A 58 10.18 -23.36 1.85
CA PRO A 58 10.59 -21.97 2.10
C PRO A 58 9.92 -20.91 1.21
N GLU A 59 8.85 -21.24 0.46
CA GLU A 59 8.15 -20.28 -0.35
C GLU A 59 7.69 -19.09 0.52
N THR A 60 7.95 -17.87 0.06
CA THR A 60 7.72 -16.64 0.83
C THR A 60 7.16 -15.55 -0.07
N GLY A 61 6.00 -14.99 0.31
CA GLY A 61 5.49 -13.81 -0.39
C GLY A 61 6.15 -12.53 0.11
N TRP A 62 6.41 -11.55 -0.77
CA TRP A 62 7.02 -10.28 -0.36
C TRP A 62 6.17 -9.51 0.66
N GLY A 63 4.86 -9.74 0.70
CA GLY A 63 3.98 -9.15 1.71
C GLY A 63 4.27 -9.63 3.14
N MET A 64 4.87 -10.82 3.32
CA MET A 64 5.36 -11.31 4.62
C MET A 64 6.56 -10.51 5.12
N ALA A 65 7.43 -10.06 4.23
CA ALA A 65 8.65 -9.33 4.56
C ALA A 65 8.43 -7.81 4.66
N LEU A 66 7.37 -7.26 4.04
CA LEU A 66 7.14 -5.82 4.02
C LEU A 66 7.08 -5.17 5.42
N PRO A 67 6.51 -5.78 6.47
CA PRO A 67 6.49 -5.20 7.82
C PRO A 67 7.87 -4.93 8.41
N PHE A 68 8.93 -5.60 7.96
CA PHE A 68 10.30 -5.35 8.44
C PHE A 68 10.81 -3.97 8.04
N PHE A 69 10.30 -3.44 6.93
CA PHE A 69 10.67 -2.15 6.36
C PHE A 69 9.73 -1.01 6.77
N LEU A 70 8.65 -1.30 7.50
CA LEU A 70 7.71 -0.30 7.96
C LEU A 70 7.79 -0.12 9.48
N HIS A 71 7.54 1.11 9.93
CA HIS A 71 7.46 1.38 11.36
C HIS A 71 6.25 0.64 11.97
N LYS A 72 6.35 0.25 13.25
CA LYS A 72 5.28 -0.48 13.96
C LYS A 72 3.90 0.20 13.94
N ASP A 73 3.89 1.53 13.78
CA ASP A 73 2.66 2.34 13.68
C ASP A 73 2.11 2.38 12.25
N ARG A 74 2.67 1.56 11.35
CA ARG A 74 2.19 1.35 9.99
C ARG A 74 1.88 -0.14 9.76
N PRO A 75 0.73 -0.62 10.29
CA PRO A 75 0.36 -2.02 10.14
C PRO A 75 0.11 -2.40 8.67
N VAL A 76 0.47 -3.63 8.33
CA VAL A 76 0.19 -4.25 7.03
C VAL A 76 -0.90 -5.30 7.22
N SER A 77 -1.95 -5.22 6.41
CA SER A 77 -3.00 -6.23 6.31
C SER A 77 -2.88 -6.91 4.94
N ASN A 78 -2.22 -8.06 4.93
CA ASN A 78 -1.96 -8.79 3.70
C ASN A 78 -3.13 -9.72 3.36
N HIS A 79 -3.88 -9.38 2.30
CA HIS A 79 -5.00 -10.16 1.77
C HIS A 79 -4.66 -10.89 0.47
N ALA A 80 -3.41 -10.83 0.02
CA ALA A 80 -2.98 -11.52 -1.19
C ALA A 80 -3.18 -13.04 -1.06
N VAL A 81 -3.59 -13.69 -2.16
CA VAL A 81 -3.92 -15.13 -2.18
C VAL A 81 -3.32 -15.80 -3.40
N ASN A 82 -2.73 -16.98 -3.19
CA ASN A 82 -2.13 -17.80 -4.24
C ASN A 82 -3.09 -18.03 -5.41
N GLY A 83 -2.61 -17.88 -6.64
CA GLY A 83 -3.34 -18.20 -7.85
C GLY A 83 -4.44 -17.21 -8.26
N ARG A 84 -4.60 -16.07 -7.57
CA ARG A 84 -5.64 -15.09 -7.91
C ARG A 84 -5.14 -14.08 -8.92
N SER A 85 -5.99 -13.80 -9.89
CA SER A 85 -5.88 -12.65 -10.79
C SER A 85 -6.65 -11.46 -10.24
N SER A 86 -6.54 -10.29 -10.88
CA SER A 86 -7.37 -9.12 -10.55
C SER A 86 -8.86 -9.46 -10.62
N LYS A 87 -9.26 -10.27 -11.64
CA LYS A 87 -10.61 -10.77 -11.85
C LYS A 87 -11.05 -11.73 -10.75
N SER A 88 -10.37 -12.87 -10.58
CA SER A 88 -10.81 -13.91 -9.66
C SER A 88 -10.81 -13.46 -8.20
N PHE A 89 -9.94 -12.52 -7.82
CA PHE A 89 -9.95 -11.93 -6.50
C PHE A 89 -11.24 -11.13 -6.22
N VAL A 90 -11.75 -10.41 -7.21
CA VAL A 90 -13.04 -9.71 -7.13
C VAL A 90 -14.19 -10.70 -7.16
N ASP A 91 -14.22 -11.61 -8.15
CA ASP A 91 -15.31 -12.56 -8.35
C ASP A 91 -15.54 -13.49 -7.14
N GLU A 92 -14.48 -13.75 -6.35
CA GLU A 92 -14.54 -14.51 -5.09
C GLU A 92 -14.95 -13.65 -3.88
N GLY A 93 -15.31 -12.38 -4.06
CA GLY A 93 -15.69 -11.47 -2.97
C GLY A 93 -14.53 -11.03 -2.06
N ARG A 94 -13.27 -11.28 -2.43
CA ARG A 94 -12.10 -10.96 -1.60
C ARG A 94 -11.85 -9.46 -1.49
N LEU A 95 -12.16 -8.70 -2.56
CA LEU A 95 -12.11 -7.24 -2.50
C LEU A 95 -13.12 -6.71 -1.49
N ASP A 96 -14.32 -7.27 -1.41
CA ASP A 96 -15.36 -6.85 -0.47
C ASP A 96 -14.91 -7.00 0.98
N VAL A 97 -14.18 -8.07 1.31
CA VAL A 97 -13.58 -8.26 2.65
C VAL A 97 -12.65 -7.10 3.01
N ILE A 98 -11.80 -6.67 2.08
CA ILE A 98 -10.93 -5.51 2.28
C ILE A 98 -11.78 -4.24 2.44
N LEU A 99 -12.75 -4.01 1.56
CA LEU A 99 -13.58 -2.82 1.56
C LEU A 99 -14.50 -2.70 2.79
N GLN A 100 -14.82 -3.79 3.46
CA GLN A 100 -15.52 -3.78 4.76
C GLN A 100 -14.60 -3.35 5.91
N ALA A 101 -13.31 -3.67 5.84
CA ALA A 101 -12.33 -3.42 6.89
C ALA A 101 -11.61 -2.06 6.75
N ILE A 102 -11.34 -1.64 5.51
CA ILE A 102 -10.56 -0.44 5.18
C ILE A 102 -11.29 0.84 5.63
N ARG A 103 -10.55 1.82 6.09
CA ARG A 103 -11.10 3.06 6.67
C ARG A 103 -10.49 4.29 6.00
N PRO A 104 -11.12 5.46 6.15
CA PRO A 104 -10.58 6.71 5.63
C PRO A 104 -9.13 6.94 6.05
N GLY A 105 -8.29 7.27 5.06
CA GLY A 105 -6.86 7.50 5.23
C GLY A 105 -5.97 6.25 5.16
N ASP A 106 -6.52 5.03 5.15
CA ASP A 106 -5.77 3.80 4.86
C ASP A 106 -5.29 3.75 3.40
N PHE A 107 -4.49 2.75 3.08
CA PHE A 107 -3.97 2.52 1.74
C PHE A 107 -4.40 1.14 1.24
N LEU A 108 -4.76 1.05 -0.04
CA LEU A 108 -4.96 -0.22 -0.74
C LEU A 108 -3.89 -0.36 -1.83
N LEU A 109 -2.90 -1.21 -1.59
CA LEU A 109 -1.86 -1.57 -2.54
C LEU A 109 -2.32 -2.78 -3.35
N VAL A 110 -2.36 -2.64 -4.67
CA VAL A 110 -2.90 -3.64 -5.60
C VAL A 110 -1.81 -4.10 -6.54
N GLN A 111 -1.51 -5.42 -6.56
CA GLN A 111 -0.55 -6.03 -7.47
C GLN A 111 -1.09 -7.33 -8.05
N PHE A 112 -1.35 -7.34 -9.37
CA PHE A 112 -1.76 -8.52 -10.13
C PHE A 112 -1.11 -8.50 -11.52
N ALA A 113 -1.01 -9.62 -12.16
CA ALA A 113 -0.81 -9.94 -13.56
C ALA A 113 -0.50 -11.44 -13.77
N HIS A 114 0.26 -12.08 -12.87
CA HIS A 114 0.75 -13.45 -13.00
C HIS A 114 -0.34 -14.48 -13.33
N ASN A 115 -1.57 -14.22 -12.91
CA ASN A 115 -2.70 -15.10 -13.17
C ASN A 115 -3.67 -14.52 -14.19
N ASP A 116 -3.67 -13.21 -14.36
CA ASP A 116 -4.44 -12.50 -15.39
C ASP A 116 -4.03 -12.91 -16.80
N GLU A 117 -2.74 -13.22 -17.01
CA GLU A 117 -2.18 -13.64 -18.30
C GLU A 117 -2.44 -15.11 -18.69
N LYS A 118 -3.16 -15.86 -17.85
CA LYS A 118 -3.43 -17.29 -18.11
C LYS A 118 -4.61 -17.47 -19.07
N ALA A 119 -4.40 -17.21 -20.35
CA ALA A 119 -5.43 -17.23 -21.39
C ALA A 119 -6.23 -18.53 -21.48
N ALA A 120 -5.65 -19.67 -21.07
CA ALA A 120 -6.35 -20.96 -21.04
C ALA A 120 -7.35 -21.09 -19.86
N ASP A 121 -7.35 -20.16 -18.90
CA ASP A 121 -8.22 -20.20 -17.73
C ASP A 121 -9.13 -18.97 -17.68
N PRO A 122 -10.36 -19.07 -18.20
CA PRO A 122 -11.28 -17.93 -18.27
C PRO A 122 -11.74 -17.41 -16.91
N THR A 123 -11.55 -18.18 -15.83
CA THR A 123 -11.87 -17.73 -14.47
C THR A 123 -10.87 -16.71 -13.93
N ARG A 124 -9.66 -16.68 -14.50
CA ARG A 124 -8.56 -15.80 -14.09
C ARG A 124 -8.14 -14.82 -15.18
N TYR A 125 -8.25 -15.25 -16.46
CA TYR A 125 -7.80 -14.45 -17.58
C TYR A 125 -8.51 -13.10 -17.68
N THR A 126 -7.71 -12.09 -18.00
CA THR A 126 -8.17 -10.75 -18.38
C THR A 126 -7.39 -10.26 -19.59
N GLU A 127 -8.00 -9.46 -20.43
CA GLU A 127 -7.32 -8.78 -21.55
C GLU A 127 -6.65 -7.49 -21.03
N PRO A 128 -5.35 -7.27 -21.29
CA PRO A 128 -4.59 -6.17 -20.66
C PRO A 128 -5.22 -4.79 -20.77
N TRP A 129 -5.65 -4.42 -21.99
CA TRP A 129 -6.12 -3.07 -22.32
C TRP A 129 -7.61 -2.83 -22.08
N THR A 130 -8.34 -3.87 -21.70
CA THR A 130 -9.78 -3.79 -21.45
C THR A 130 -10.12 -4.37 -20.07
N THR A 131 -10.46 -5.66 -19.97
CA THR A 131 -10.99 -6.26 -18.76
C THR A 131 -10.02 -6.22 -17.58
N TYR A 132 -8.69 -6.26 -17.79
CA TYR A 132 -7.72 -6.06 -16.71
C TYR A 132 -7.83 -4.67 -16.09
N GLN A 133 -7.89 -3.63 -16.94
CA GLN A 133 -8.07 -2.26 -16.47
C GLN A 133 -9.43 -2.07 -15.80
N ASP A 134 -10.50 -2.71 -16.33
CA ASP A 134 -11.85 -2.62 -15.74
C ASP A 134 -11.86 -3.22 -14.33
N TYR A 135 -11.24 -4.39 -14.12
CA TYR A 135 -11.12 -4.97 -12.80
C TYR A 135 -10.26 -4.10 -11.86
N LEU A 136 -9.17 -3.53 -12.33
CA LEU A 136 -8.35 -2.62 -11.52
C LEU A 136 -9.11 -1.35 -11.09
N ARG A 137 -10.02 -0.83 -11.92
CA ARG A 137 -10.90 0.29 -11.55
C ARG A 137 -11.79 -0.05 -10.36
N LEU A 138 -12.25 -1.30 -10.23
CA LEU A 138 -13.05 -1.71 -9.07
C LEU A 138 -12.28 -1.55 -7.74
N TYR A 139 -10.98 -1.86 -7.72
CA TYR A 139 -10.12 -1.63 -6.54
C TYR A 139 -9.94 -0.13 -6.27
N ILE A 140 -9.69 0.64 -7.32
CA ILE A 140 -9.50 2.09 -7.22
C ILE A 140 -10.76 2.77 -6.65
N ASP A 141 -11.90 2.51 -7.26
CA ASP A 141 -13.18 3.12 -6.91
C ASP A 141 -13.66 2.65 -5.54
N GLY A 142 -13.50 1.35 -5.25
CA GLY A 142 -13.82 0.79 -3.95
C GLY A 142 -13.02 1.44 -2.82
N ALA A 143 -11.70 1.61 -2.99
CA ALA A 143 -10.86 2.28 -2.01
C ALA A 143 -11.27 3.77 -1.83
N ARG A 144 -11.47 4.48 -2.94
CA ARG A 144 -11.90 5.89 -2.93
C ARG A 144 -13.25 6.07 -2.22
N ALA A 145 -14.21 5.19 -2.49
CA ALA A 145 -15.53 5.22 -1.86
C ALA A 145 -15.47 5.05 -0.33
N ARG A 146 -14.41 4.42 0.18
CA ARG A 146 -14.13 4.26 1.61
C ARG A 146 -13.23 5.37 2.19
N GLY A 147 -12.88 6.39 1.40
CA GLY A 147 -11.95 7.45 1.80
C GLY A 147 -10.50 6.94 1.96
N ALA A 148 -10.19 5.76 1.44
CA ALA A 148 -8.84 5.20 1.41
C ALA A 148 -8.10 5.62 0.12
N ARG A 149 -6.79 5.43 0.11
CA ARG A 149 -5.92 5.82 -1.00
C ARG A 149 -5.51 4.58 -1.78
N PRO A 150 -5.98 4.40 -3.04
CA PRO A 150 -5.50 3.32 -3.89
C PRO A 150 -4.06 3.58 -4.34
N VAL A 151 -3.28 2.51 -4.44
CA VAL A 151 -1.92 2.49 -4.95
C VAL A 151 -1.80 1.26 -5.85
N LEU A 152 -1.42 1.45 -7.10
CA LEU A 152 -1.14 0.35 -8.02
C LEU A 152 0.34 -0.03 -7.96
N ALA A 153 0.65 -1.29 -8.09
CA ALA A 153 2.01 -1.81 -8.25
C ALA A 153 2.04 -2.76 -9.44
N THR A 154 2.91 -2.51 -10.42
CA THR A 154 3.12 -3.47 -11.49
C THR A 154 3.64 -4.79 -10.93
N ALA A 155 3.27 -5.91 -11.56
CA ALA A 155 3.70 -7.23 -11.11
C ALA A 155 5.24 -7.35 -11.10
N VAL A 156 5.78 -7.97 -10.06
CA VAL A 156 7.21 -8.29 -10.00
C VAL A 156 7.56 -9.28 -11.12
N GLU A 157 8.71 -9.11 -11.76
CA GLU A 157 9.13 -9.97 -12.87
C GLU A 157 9.50 -11.39 -12.41
N ARG A 158 9.17 -12.36 -13.26
CA ARG A 158 9.72 -13.70 -13.12
C ARG A 158 11.21 -13.72 -13.43
N ARG A 159 11.90 -14.71 -12.92
CA ARG A 159 13.27 -15.00 -13.31
C ARG A 159 13.29 -15.58 -14.73
N LYS A 160 13.63 -14.76 -15.72
CA LYS A 160 13.81 -15.17 -17.10
C LYS A 160 14.94 -14.40 -17.75
N PHE A 161 15.81 -15.11 -18.45
CA PHE A 161 16.94 -14.54 -19.17
C PHE A 161 16.96 -15.03 -20.62
N ASP A 162 17.45 -14.19 -21.52
CA ASP A 162 17.75 -14.59 -22.89
C ASP A 162 19.09 -15.36 -22.99
N ALA A 163 19.44 -15.79 -24.19
CA ALA A 163 20.69 -16.50 -24.45
C ALA A 163 21.95 -15.64 -24.18
N GLY A 164 21.81 -14.33 -24.19
CA GLY A 164 22.89 -13.37 -23.89
C GLY A 164 23.04 -13.07 -22.39
N GLY A 165 22.20 -13.67 -21.52
CA GLY A 165 22.20 -13.40 -20.09
C GLY A 165 21.51 -12.12 -19.69
N ASN A 166 20.66 -11.54 -20.55
CA ASN A 166 19.87 -10.37 -20.22
C ASN A 166 18.55 -10.80 -19.59
N ALA A 167 18.17 -10.16 -18.50
CA ALA A 167 16.84 -10.34 -17.90
C ALA A 167 15.77 -9.81 -18.86
N VAL A 168 14.73 -10.59 -19.13
CA VAL A 168 13.68 -10.23 -20.09
C VAL A 168 12.31 -10.13 -19.44
N PRO A 169 11.46 -9.18 -19.87
CA PRO A 169 10.09 -9.04 -19.37
C PRO A 169 9.26 -10.30 -19.62
N THR A 170 8.35 -10.60 -18.70
CA THR A 170 7.54 -11.83 -18.75
C THR A 170 6.03 -11.60 -18.73
N HIS A 171 5.57 -10.37 -18.50
CA HIS A 171 4.14 -10.05 -18.30
C HIS A 171 3.45 -9.39 -19.49
N GLY A 172 4.02 -9.50 -20.72
CA GLY A 172 3.42 -8.92 -21.92
C GLY A 172 3.00 -7.46 -21.71
N ASP A 173 1.76 -7.13 -22.07
CA ASP A 173 1.23 -5.77 -22.01
C ASP A 173 0.65 -5.37 -20.64
N TYR A 174 0.50 -6.28 -19.68
CA TYR A 174 -0.12 -5.98 -18.39
C TYR A 174 0.55 -4.80 -17.64
N PRO A 175 1.89 -4.72 -17.53
CA PRO A 175 2.52 -3.57 -16.88
C PRO A 175 2.28 -2.26 -17.63
N ALA A 176 2.27 -2.27 -18.96
CA ALA A 176 1.97 -1.09 -19.78
C ALA A 176 0.53 -0.63 -19.59
N ALA A 177 -0.43 -1.56 -19.58
CA ALA A 177 -1.84 -1.29 -19.35
C ALA A 177 -2.09 -0.71 -17.93
N MET A 178 -1.41 -1.24 -16.91
CA MET A 178 -1.50 -0.70 -15.55
C MET A 178 -0.89 0.71 -15.44
N ARG A 179 0.24 0.99 -16.10
CA ARG A 179 0.85 2.34 -16.13
C ARG A 179 -0.10 3.35 -16.77
N ALA A 180 -0.72 2.99 -17.91
CA ALA A 180 -1.69 3.84 -18.59
C ALA A 180 -2.91 4.13 -17.71
N LEU A 181 -3.48 3.10 -17.08
CA LEU A 181 -4.59 3.26 -16.15
C LEU A 181 -4.22 4.14 -14.94
N ALA A 182 -3.05 3.94 -14.35
CA ALA A 182 -2.60 4.76 -13.22
C ALA A 182 -2.52 6.25 -13.57
N GLN A 183 -2.07 6.55 -14.80
CA GLN A 183 -2.03 7.92 -15.32
C GLN A 183 -3.45 8.48 -15.56
N GLU A 184 -4.32 7.73 -16.22
CA GLU A 184 -5.72 8.08 -16.50
C GLU A 184 -6.46 8.38 -15.19
N GLU A 185 -6.38 7.46 -14.24
CA GLU A 185 -7.06 7.52 -12.95
C GLU A 185 -6.35 8.44 -11.93
N ARG A 186 -5.18 8.96 -12.25
CA ARG A 186 -4.35 9.76 -11.32
C ARG A 186 -4.10 9.03 -10.00
N VAL A 187 -3.81 7.74 -10.08
CA VAL A 187 -3.45 6.88 -8.96
C VAL A 187 -1.94 6.74 -8.90
N THR A 188 -1.39 6.71 -7.70
CA THR A 188 0.04 6.44 -7.52
C THR A 188 0.38 5.05 -8.02
N LEU A 189 1.44 4.96 -8.84
CA LEU A 189 2.01 3.70 -9.33
C LEU A 189 3.38 3.44 -8.71
N LEU A 190 3.60 2.23 -8.23
CA LEU A 190 4.90 1.65 -7.92
C LEU A 190 5.32 0.77 -9.10
N ASP A 191 6.39 1.14 -9.79
CA ASP A 191 6.83 0.38 -10.97
C ASP A 191 7.76 -0.79 -10.58
N ILE A 192 7.17 -1.76 -9.88
CA ILE A 192 7.91 -2.91 -9.33
C ILE A 192 8.42 -3.81 -10.45
N GLN A 193 7.72 -3.88 -11.59
CA GLN A 193 8.17 -4.61 -12.77
C GLN A 193 9.54 -4.10 -13.25
N ALA A 194 9.68 -2.82 -13.48
CA ALA A 194 10.93 -2.24 -13.95
C ALA A 194 12.07 -2.40 -12.93
N LEU A 195 11.77 -2.23 -11.65
CA LEU A 195 12.76 -2.34 -10.57
C LEU A 195 13.22 -3.77 -10.34
N SER A 196 12.32 -4.75 -10.40
CA SER A 196 12.68 -6.16 -10.26
C SER A 196 13.45 -6.66 -11.48
N LEU A 197 13.07 -6.23 -12.69
CA LEU A 197 13.83 -6.55 -13.90
C LEU A 197 15.28 -6.04 -13.80
N ALA A 198 15.47 -4.80 -13.34
CA ALA A 198 16.80 -4.23 -13.12
C ALA A 198 17.60 -4.98 -12.04
N LEU A 199 16.93 -5.40 -10.96
CA LEU A 199 17.55 -6.21 -9.91
C LEU A 199 17.99 -7.59 -10.45
N TRP A 200 17.13 -8.26 -11.22
CA TRP A 200 17.47 -9.55 -11.83
C TRP A 200 18.64 -9.39 -12.83
N GLN A 201 18.66 -8.32 -13.61
CA GLN A 201 19.79 -8.01 -14.50
C GLN A 201 21.10 -7.84 -13.73
N GLN A 202 21.06 -7.12 -12.62
CA GLN A 202 22.25 -6.89 -11.78
C GLN A 202 22.79 -8.18 -11.15
N LEU A 203 21.88 -9.05 -10.68
CA LEU A 203 22.26 -10.34 -10.07
C LEU A 203 22.71 -11.38 -11.10
N GLY A 204 22.25 -11.26 -12.32
CA GLY A 204 22.57 -12.20 -13.42
C GLY A 204 21.90 -13.55 -13.27
N VAL A 205 22.16 -14.43 -14.24
CA VAL A 205 21.50 -15.74 -14.38
C VAL A 205 21.66 -16.61 -13.13
N GLU A 206 22.87 -16.71 -12.59
CA GLU A 206 23.15 -17.58 -11.43
C GLU A 206 22.78 -16.92 -10.10
N GLY A 207 23.08 -15.63 -9.92
CA GLY A 207 22.80 -14.91 -8.69
C GLY A 207 21.32 -14.85 -8.37
N THR A 208 20.44 -14.70 -9.37
CA THR A 208 18.98 -14.67 -9.16
C THR A 208 18.39 -15.99 -8.66
N LYS A 209 19.04 -17.13 -8.87
CA LYS A 209 18.55 -18.41 -8.35
C LYS A 209 18.40 -18.40 -6.83
N THR A 210 19.28 -17.66 -6.14
CA THR A 210 19.25 -17.55 -4.67
C THR A 210 18.07 -16.74 -4.12
N TYR A 211 17.28 -16.12 -4.99
CA TYR A 211 16.10 -15.32 -4.64
C TYR A 211 14.77 -16.04 -4.89
N PHE A 212 14.82 -17.20 -5.53
CA PHE A 212 13.65 -17.98 -5.90
C PHE A 212 13.68 -19.37 -5.25
N ASN A 213 12.56 -20.09 -5.28
CA ASN A 213 12.54 -21.49 -4.86
C ASN A 213 13.29 -22.35 -5.86
N TRP A 214 14.61 -22.28 -5.78
CA TRP A 214 15.52 -22.95 -6.68
C TRP A 214 16.39 -23.94 -5.92
N THR A 215 16.12 -25.21 -6.11
CA THR A 215 16.86 -26.32 -5.54
C THR A 215 17.26 -27.32 -6.63
N ALA A 216 17.91 -28.41 -6.29
CA ALA A 216 18.20 -29.48 -7.22
C ALA A 216 16.93 -30.15 -7.76
N THR A 217 15.84 -30.13 -6.99
CA THR A 217 14.57 -30.81 -7.31
C THR A 217 13.45 -29.85 -7.71
N GLU A 218 13.56 -28.57 -7.36
CA GLU A 218 12.58 -27.53 -7.71
C GLU A 218 13.28 -26.36 -8.39
N GLN A 219 12.74 -25.93 -9.52
CA GLN A 219 13.29 -24.83 -10.32
C GLN A 219 12.19 -23.80 -10.60
N ASP A 220 11.64 -23.21 -9.53
CA ASP A 220 10.61 -22.19 -9.64
C ASP A 220 11.25 -20.84 -10.04
N ASN A 221 10.73 -20.25 -11.10
CA ASN A 221 11.14 -18.94 -11.61
C ASN A 221 10.15 -17.82 -11.27
N THR A 222 9.17 -18.09 -10.43
CA THR A 222 8.06 -17.17 -10.09
C THR A 222 8.01 -16.87 -8.61
N HIS A 223 8.11 -17.90 -7.75
CA HIS A 223 7.91 -17.75 -6.32
C HIS A 223 9.24 -17.61 -5.58
N PHE A 224 9.25 -16.73 -4.60
CA PHE A 224 10.45 -16.39 -3.84
C PHE A 224 10.66 -17.31 -2.66
N ASN A 225 11.91 -17.44 -2.29
CA ASN A 225 12.37 -17.82 -0.96
C ASN A 225 12.55 -16.57 -0.06
N PRO A 226 12.99 -16.67 1.21
CA PRO A 226 13.17 -15.51 2.08
C PRO A 226 14.04 -14.38 1.50
N PRO A 227 15.24 -14.63 0.93
CA PRO A 227 16.04 -13.57 0.29
C PRO A 227 15.29 -12.79 -0.78
N GLY A 228 14.57 -13.49 -1.66
CA GLY A 228 13.81 -12.87 -2.75
C GLY A 228 12.65 -12.03 -2.23
N ALA A 229 11.87 -12.58 -1.30
CA ALA A 229 10.76 -11.85 -0.69
C ALA A 229 11.23 -10.59 0.05
N ILE A 230 12.33 -10.65 0.79
CA ILE A 230 12.94 -9.51 1.49
C ILE A 230 13.40 -8.45 0.47
N ALA A 231 14.07 -8.87 -0.61
CA ALA A 231 14.53 -7.95 -1.65
C ALA A 231 13.37 -7.21 -2.33
N VAL A 232 12.32 -7.92 -2.74
CA VAL A 232 11.13 -7.32 -3.36
C VAL A 232 10.38 -6.42 -2.38
N ALA A 233 10.20 -6.84 -1.13
CA ALA A 233 9.59 -6.01 -0.10
C ALA A 233 10.36 -4.69 0.13
N ARG A 234 11.69 -4.73 0.05
CA ARG A 234 12.55 -3.54 0.11
C ARG A 234 12.30 -2.60 -1.07
N LEU A 235 12.17 -3.13 -2.29
CA LEU A 235 11.80 -2.33 -3.47
C LEU A 235 10.44 -1.65 -3.27
N VAL A 236 9.44 -2.39 -2.81
CA VAL A 236 8.10 -1.85 -2.52
C VAL A 236 8.18 -0.74 -1.46
N ALA A 237 8.90 -0.95 -0.35
CA ALA A 237 9.03 0.04 0.71
C ALA A 237 9.75 1.32 0.24
N ARG A 238 10.80 1.19 -0.58
CA ARG A 238 11.49 2.33 -1.20
C ARG A 238 10.58 3.11 -2.14
N GLU A 239 9.78 2.43 -2.94
CA GLU A 239 8.83 3.05 -3.85
C GLU A 239 7.68 3.75 -3.10
N LEU A 240 7.15 3.16 -2.03
CA LEU A 240 6.16 3.81 -1.16
C LEU A 240 6.70 5.13 -0.59
N LEU A 241 7.99 5.16 -0.20
CA LEU A 241 8.66 6.38 0.24
C LEU A 241 8.89 7.37 -0.90
N ARG A 242 9.47 6.92 -2.03
CA ARG A 242 9.79 7.76 -3.20
C ARG A 242 8.56 8.45 -3.76
N THR A 243 7.45 7.73 -3.85
CA THR A 243 6.16 8.23 -4.35
C THR A 243 5.36 9.02 -3.30
N ARG A 244 5.89 9.17 -2.09
CA ARG A 244 5.24 9.87 -0.96
C ARG A 244 3.87 9.29 -0.58
N VAL A 245 3.65 8.00 -0.83
CA VAL A 245 2.55 7.24 -0.23
C VAL A 245 2.78 7.14 1.27
N LEU A 246 4.01 6.82 1.65
CA LEU A 246 4.49 6.82 3.03
C LEU A 246 5.55 7.92 3.23
N GLY A 247 5.62 8.46 4.43
CA GLY A 247 6.67 9.42 4.82
C GLY A 247 7.91 8.71 5.37
N ALA A 248 9.00 9.46 5.57
CA ALA A 248 10.24 8.91 6.12
C ALA A 248 10.07 8.31 7.53
N GLN A 249 9.13 8.84 8.32
CA GLN A 249 8.78 8.32 9.65
C GLN A 249 8.03 6.98 9.60
N ASP A 250 7.49 6.59 8.44
CA ASP A 250 6.72 5.36 8.26
C ASP A 250 7.60 4.18 7.85
N VAL A 251 8.81 4.44 7.35
CA VAL A 251 9.73 3.44 6.82
C VAL A 251 10.99 3.33 7.67
N ARG A 252 11.61 2.16 7.62
CA ARG A 252 12.86 1.86 8.36
C ARG A 252 13.68 0.79 7.64
N ARG A 253 14.93 0.64 8.01
CA ARG A 253 15.82 -0.47 7.59
C ARG A 253 15.97 -0.64 6.07
N LEU A 254 15.77 0.42 5.31
CA LEU A 254 15.84 0.34 3.84
C LEU A 254 17.23 -0.06 3.33
N ASP A 255 18.28 0.23 4.12
CA ASP A 255 19.67 -0.06 3.78
C ASP A 255 20.32 -1.10 4.72
N GLU A 256 19.52 -1.64 5.67
CA GLU A 256 19.97 -2.68 6.59
C GLU A 256 19.77 -4.08 5.98
N GLU A 257 20.64 -5.01 6.36
CA GLU A 257 20.42 -6.43 6.10
C GLU A 257 19.30 -6.96 7.01
N ILE A 258 18.33 -7.65 6.42
CA ILE A 258 17.24 -8.31 7.14
C ILE A 258 17.56 -9.80 7.21
N PRO A 259 17.74 -10.37 8.41
CA PRO A 259 17.99 -11.80 8.56
C PRO A 259 16.82 -12.64 8.02
N GLU A 260 17.11 -13.66 7.24
CA GLU A 260 16.12 -14.60 6.71
C GLU A 260 15.29 -15.27 7.82
N SER A 261 15.91 -15.48 8.99
CA SER A 261 15.27 -16.06 10.18
C SER A 261 14.14 -15.22 10.78
N TRP A 262 13.93 -13.98 10.29
CA TRP A 262 12.77 -13.18 10.66
C TRP A 262 11.51 -13.58 9.91
N ILE A 263 11.65 -14.28 8.78
CA ILE A 263 10.51 -14.89 8.11
C ILE A 263 10.03 -16.08 8.94
N THR A 264 8.74 -16.10 9.17
CA THR A 264 8.06 -17.21 9.87
C THR A 264 6.88 -17.69 9.06
N TRP A 265 6.68 -19.01 9.07
CA TRP A 265 5.55 -19.67 8.40
C TRP A 265 4.62 -20.21 9.47
N PRO A 266 3.50 -19.54 9.77
CA PRO A 266 2.53 -20.05 10.73
C PRO A 266 1.90 -21.35 10.21
N GLN A 267 1.29 -22.13 11.11
CA GLN A 267 0.43 -23.22 10.70
C GLN A 267 -0.81 -22.67 9.99
N ALA A 268 -1.26 -23.34 8.93
CA ALA A 268 -2.53 -22.98 8.31
C ALA A 268 -3.66 -23.14 9.37
N ALA A 269 -4.61 -22.20 9.36
CA ALA A 269 -5.81 -22.37 10.18
C ALA A 269 -6.56 -23.63 9.70
N ALA A 270 -6.94 -24.48 10.64
CA ALA A 270 -7.69 -25.71 10.38
C ALA A 270 -9.11 -25.41 9.86
#